data_277491a8c44c866263cf4f64f5cf38e6
#
_entry.id   277491a8c44c866263cf4f64f5cf38e6
#
_cell.length_a   1.000
_cell.length_b   1.000
_cell.length_c   1.000
_cell.angle_alpha   90.00
_cell.angle_beta   90.00
_cell.angle_gamma   90.00
#
_symmetry.space_group_name_H-M   'P 1'
#
loop_
_entity.id
_entity.type
_entity.pdbx_description
1 polymer ?
#
loop_
_entity_poly.entity_id
_entity_poly.type
_entity_poly.pdbx_seq_one_letter_code
_entity_poly.pdbx_strand_id
1 'polypeptide(L)'
;EVDTGISGRMAQVVAEKMAAIARTRQVICVTHLAQLASMADVHYLIEKQVKGEATQTMVQRLTPTQRTQEVARLLGGEGQSGHGLLHAEEMIAAADAYKKSLAL
;
A
#
# COMPACT_ATOMS: atom_id res chain seq x y z
N GLU A 1 -0.44 -4.54 -12.95
CA GLU A 1 -1.23 -4.02 -11.85
C GLU A 1 -2.61 -4.68 -11.81
N VAL A 2 -2.96 -5.28 -10.69
CA VAL A 2 -4.24 -5.95 -10.53
C VAL A 2 -5.41 -5.00 -10.35
N ASP A 3 -5.13 -3.73 -10.06
CA ASP A 3 -6.11 -2.71 -9.71
C ASP A 3 -6.50 -1.80 -10.88
N THR A 4 -6.01 -2.08 -12.08
CA THR A 4 -6.33 -1.28 -13.25
C THR A 4 -7.83 -1.38 -13.56
N GLY A 5 -8.51 -0.22 -13.56
CA GLY A 5 -9.92 -0.13 -13.91
C GLY A 5 -10.90 -0.53 -12.82
N ILE A 6 -10.47 -0.81 -11.58
CA ILE A 6 -11.40 -1.13 -10.49
C ILE A 6 -11.72 0.11 -9.66
N SER A 7 -12.92 0.13 -9.07
CA SER A 7 -13.36 1.20 -8.18
C SER A 7 -12.72 1.06 -6.80
N GLY A 8 -12.79 2.14 -5.99
CA GLY A 8 -12.29 2.10 -4.62
C GLY A 8 -12.93 1.01 -3.76
N ARG A 9 -14.25 0.79 -3.94
CA ARG A 9 -14.94 -0.28 -3.21
C ARG A 9 -14.41 -1.65 -3.62
N MET A 10 -14.24 -1.87 -4.93
CA MET A 10 -13.72 -3.13 -5.43
C MET A 10 -12.26 -3.32 -5.01
N ALA A 11 -11.48 -2.24 -4.95
CA ALA A 11 -10.11 -2.29 -4.47
C ALA A 11 -10.04 -2.85 -3.04
N GLN A 12 -10.96 -2.43 -2.18
CA GLN A 12 -11.03 -2.95 -0.81
C GLN A 12 -11.33 -4.45 -0.80
N VAL A 13 -12.27 -4.89 -1.63
CA VAL A 13 -12.60 -6.32 -1.73
C VAL A 13 -11.39 -7.12 -2.22
N VAL A 14 -10.73 -6.63 -3.26
CA VAL A 14 -9.52 -7.29 -3.79
C VAL A 14 -8.44 -7.37 -2.74
N ALA A 15 -8.19 -6.26 -2.02
CA ALA A 15 -7.18 -6.22 -0.96
C ALA A 15 -7.46 -7.27 0.12
N GLU A 16 -8.70 -7.38 0.54
CA GLU A 16 -9.09 -8.36 1.55
C GLU A 16 -8.91 -9.81 1.07
N LYS A 17 -9.26 -10.07 -0.18
CA LYS A 17 -9.06 -11.41 -0.76
C LYS A 17 -7.58 -11.75 -0.87
N MET A 18 -6.75 -10.78 -1.25
CA MET A 18 -5.31 -11.00 -1.34
C MET A 18 -4.71 -11.24 0.04
N ALA A 19 -5.17 -10.52 1.06
CA ALA A 19 -4.72 -10.74 2.43
C ALA A 19 -5.04 -12.16 2.91
N ALA A 20 -6.21 -12.67 2.58
CA ALA A 20 -6.60 -14.03 2.92
C ALA A 20 -5.69 -15.07 2.23
N ILE A 21 -5.40 -14.88 0.96
CA ILE A 21 -4.50 -15.76 0.20
C ILE A 21 -3.08 -15.71 0.79
N ALA A 22 -2.64 -14.52 1.19
CA ALA A 22 -1.29 -14.32 1.72
C ALA A 22 -1.03 -15.05 3.03
N ARG A 23 -2.04 -15.57 3.68
CA ARG A 23 -1.87 -16.37 4.89
C ARG A 23 -1.17 -17.70 4.63
N THR A 24 -1.37 -18.27 3.46
CA THR A 24 -0.84 -19.58 3.11
C THR A 24 0.08 -19.54 1.90
N ARG A 25 0.17 -18.41 1.23
CA ARG A 25 0.98 -18.24 0.03
C ARG A 25 1.67 -16.88 0.07
N GLN A 26 2.78 -16.74 -0.65
CA GLN A 26 3.40 -15.45 -0.85
C GLN A 26 2.66 -14.72 -1.97
N VAL A 27 2.25 -13.48 -1.69
CA VAL A 27 1.58 -12.62 -2.66
C VAL A 27 2.44 -11.37 -2.87
N ILE A 28 2.77 -11.09 -4.12
CA ILE A 28 3.47 -9.87 -4.50
C ILE A 28 2.52 -9.08 -5.40
N CYS A 29 2.29 -7.82 -5.05
CA CYS A 29 1.36 -6.95 -5.77
C CYS A 29 2.00 -5.62 -6.09
N VAL A 30 1.86 -5.16 -7.33
CA VAL A 30 2.23 -3.81 -7.72
C VAL A 30 0.93 -3.00 -7.81
N THR A 31 0.87 -1.89 -7.11
CA THR A 31 -0.35 -1.10 -7.02
C THR A 31 -0.05 0.37 -6.79
N HIS A 32 -0.99 1.22 -7.17
CA HIS A 32 -1.01 2.64 -6.82
C HIS A 32 -2.20 2.99 -5.93
N LEU A 33 -2.95 1.97 -5.44
CA LEU A 33 -4.13 2.20 -4.62
C LEU A 33 -3.80 2.02 -3.14
N ALA A 34 -4.22 3.01 -2.34
CA ALA A 34 -3.98 3.00 -0.90
C ALA A 34 -4.59 1.78 -0.21
N GLN A 35 -5.74 1.30 -0.69
CA GLN A 35 -6.43 0.15 -0.10
C GLN A 35 -5.57 -1.12 -0.16
N LEU A 36 -4.91 -1.34 -1.30
CA LEU A 36 -4.04 -2.50 -1.45
C LEU A 36 -2.73 -2.30 -0.68
N ALA A 37 -2.13 -1.11 -0.79
CA ALA A 37 -0.88 -0.82 -0.10
C ALA A 37 -1.00 -0.95 1.41
N SER A 38 -2.11 -0.47 1.99
CA SER A 38 -2.33 -0.53 3.43
C SER A 38 -2.51 -1.95 3.95
N MET A 39 -2.93 -2.87 3.09
CA MET A 39 -3.15 -4.28 3.46
C MET A 39 -1.85 -5.09 3.44
N ALA A 40 -0.77 -4.56 2.89
CA ALA A 40 0.49 -5.28 2.76
C ALA A 40 1.12 -5.57 4.12
N ASP A 41 1.76 -6.71 4.24
CA ASP A 41 2.59 -7.03 5.40
C ASP A 41 3.95 -6.36 5.31
N VAL A 42 4.47 -6.26 4.08
CA VAL A 42 5.73 -5.58 3.78
C VAL A 42 5.48 -4.65 2.60
N HIS A 43 5.94 -3.41 2.71
CA HIS A 43 5.68 -2.39 1.71
C HIS A 43 7.01 -1.88 1.13
N TYR A 44 7.14 -1.97 -0.19
CA TYR A 44 8.29 -1.44 -0.92
C TYR A 44 7.84 -0.27 -1.78
N LEU A 45 8.65 0.78 -1.82
CA LEU A 45 8.46 1.90 -2.73
C LEU A 45 9.35 1.71 -3.95
N ILE A 46 8.75 1.83 -5.13
CA ILE A 46 9.49 1.77 -6.39
C ILE A 46 9.56 3.18 -6.95
N GLU A 47 10.77 3.67 -7.17
CA GLU A 47 11.00 5.00 -7.74
C GLU A 47 11.92 4.90 -8.94
N LYS A 48 11.64 5.72 -9.94
CA LYS A 48 12.54 5.89 -11.07
C LYS A 48 13.32 7.16 -10.87
N GLN A 49 14.63 7.06 -10.94
CA GLN A 49 15.54 8.21 -10.87
C GLN A 49 16.27 8.36 -12.17
N VAL A 50 16.34 9.58 -12.68
CA VAL A 50 17.10 9.91 -13.89
C VAL A 50 18.43 10.49 -13.46
N LYS A 51 19.52 9.82 -13.84
CA LYS A 51 20.88 10.31 -13.63
C LYS A 51 21.53 10.49 -15.00
N GLY A 52 21.67 11.75 -15.45
CA GLY A 52 22.15 12.03 -16.78
C GLY A 52 21.18 11.51 -17.83
N GLU A 53 21.64 10.65 -18.74
CA GLU A 53 20.81 10.03 -19.77
C GLU A 53 20.24 8.67 -19.34
N ALA A 54 20.64 8.19 -18.16
CA ALA A 54 20.23 6.86 -17.68
C ALA A 54 19.09 6.98 -16.68
N THR A 55 18.14 6.04 -16.77
CA THR A 55 17.06 5.91 -15.79
C THR A 55 17.36 4.70 -14.91
N GLN A 56 17.34 4.91 -13.59
CA GLN A 56 17.51 3.84 -12.62
C GLN A 56 16.23 3.62 -11.87
N THR A 57 15.88 2.36 -11.64
CA THR A 57 14.77 1.99 -10.78
C THR A 57 15.32 1.66 -9.40
N MET A 58 14.82 2.34 -8.39
CA MET A 58 15.17 2.11 -7.00
C MET A 58 14.02 1.43 -6.28
N VAL A 59 14.33 0.42 -5.47
CA VAL A 59 13.35 -0.29 -4.66
C VAL A 59 13.78 -0.17 -3.21
N GLN A 60 12.90 0.37 -2.37
CA GLN A 60 13.20 0.62 -0.97
C GLN A 60 12.11 0.03 -0.10
N ARG A 61 12.50 -0.78 0.90
CA ARG A 61 11.58 -1.23 1.92
C ARG A 61 11.26 -0.06 2.85
N LEU A 62 9.97 0.18 3.08
CA LEU A 62 9.53 1.31 3.89
C LEU A 62 9.47 0.93 5.37
N THR A 63 9.93 1.85 6.22
CA THR A 63 9.69 1.79 7.66
C THR A 63 8.22 2.09 7.94
N PRO A 64 7.70 1.78 9.15
CA PRO A 64 6.32 2.12 9.48
C PRO A 64 5.96 3.59 9.26
N THR A 65 6.85 4.51 9.63
CA THR A 65 6.63 5.94 9.41
C THR A 65 6.59 6.28 7.93
N GLN A 66 7.54 5.76 7.16
CA GLN A 66 7.58 5.99 5.72
C GLN A 66 6.36 5.39 5.02
N ARG A 67 5.88 4.24 5.50
CA ARG A 67 4.70 3.58 4.97
C ARG A 67 3.46 4.45 5.15
N THR A 68 3.28 5.03 6.33
CA THR A 68 2.16 5.94 6.58
C THR A 68 2.21 7.13 5.63
N GLN A 69 3.38 7.71 5.43
CA GLN A 69 3.56 8.82 4.50
C GLN A 69 3.22 8.43 3.06
N GLU A 70 3.64 7.24 2.64
CA GLU A 70 3.37 6.77 1.28
C GLU A 70 1.88 6.48 1.08
N VAL A 71 1.22 5.84 2.03
CA VAL A 71 -0.22 5.61 1.94
C VAL A 71 -0.97 6.95 1.87
N ALA A 72 -0.55 7.95 2.66
CA ALA A 72 -1.13 9.28 2.60
C ALA A 72 -0.96 9.91 1.21
N ARG A 73 0.21 9.75 0.60
CA ARG A 73 0.45 10.23 -0.76
C ARG A 73 -0.47 9.56 -1.77
N LEU A 74 -0.65 8.24 -1.65
CA LEU A 74 -1.54 7.48 -2.54
C LEU A 74 -2.99 7.90 -2.40
N LEU A 75 -3.39 8.41 -1.22
CA LEU A 75 -4.73 8.94 -1.00
C LEU A 75 -4.97 10.30 -1.66
N GLY A 76 -3.98 10.82 -2.38
CA GLY A 76 -4.10 12.07 -3.11
C GLY A 76 -3.55 13.29 -2.39
N GLY A 77 -2.95 13.10 -1.21
CA GLY A 77 -2.29 14.17 -0.49
C GLY A 77 -0.81 14.25 -0.84
N GLU A 78 -0.17 15.33 -0.39
CA GLU A 78 1.28 15.45 -0.52
C GLU A 78 2.01 14.68 0.58
N GLY A 79 1.27 13.88 1.35
CA GLY A 79 1.83 13.02 2.38
C GLY A 79 2.24 13.75 3.65
N GLN A 80 2.00 15.05 3.72
CA GLN A 80 2.46 15.88 4.85
C GLN A 80 1.36 16.66 5.54
N SER A 81 0.12 16.62 5.03
CA SER A 81 -0.99 17.24 5.72
C SER A 81 -1.41 16.37 6.90
N GLY A 82 -1.81 17.00 8.01
CA GLY A 82 -2.25 16.28 9.19
C GLY A 82 -3.43 15.36 8.93
N HIS A 83 -4.38 15.78 8.08
CA HIS A 83 -5.55 14.98 7.74
C HIS A 83 -5.17 13.76 6.89
N GLY A 84 -4.27 13.94 5.94
CA GLY A 84 -3.82 12.83 5.09
C GLY A 84 -3.09 11.76 5.88
N LEU A 85 -2.21 12.18 6.79
CA LEU A 85 -1.48 11.25 7.63
C LEU A 85 -2.40 10.50 8.60
N LEU A 86 -3.35 11.20 9.21
CA LEU A 86 -4.31 10.57 10.11
C LEU A 86 -5.16 9.55 9.36
N HIS A 87 -5.64 9.89 8.17
CA HIS A 87 -6.42 8.97 7.36
C HIS A 87 -5.60 7.73 6.99
N ALA A 88 -4.33 7.93 6.62
CA ALA A 88 -3.45 6.81 6.32
C ALA A 88 -3.23 5.90 7.53
N GLU A 89 -3.01 6.49 8.72
CA GLU A 89 -2.87 5.72 9.95
C GLU A 89 -4.11 4.90 10.24
N GLU A 90 -5.29 5.49 10.09
CA GLU A 90 -6.56 4.81 10.31
C GLU A 90 -6.74 3.65 9.33
N MET A 91 -6.39 3.88 8.06
CA MET A 91 -6.52 2.86 7.03
C MET A 91 -5.59 1.67 7.29
N ILE A 92 -4.34 1.95 7.68
CA ILE A 92 -3.38 0.89 8.02
C ILE A 92 -3.83 0.13 9.25
N ALA A 93 -4.32 0.84 10.28
CA ALA A 93 -4.84 0.21 11.50
C ALA A 93 -6.04 -0.69 11.21
N ALA A 94 -6.95 -0.24 10.36
CA ALA A 94 -8.10 -1.05 9.96
C ALA A 94 -7.67 -2.28 9.17
N ALA A 95 -6.68 -2.14 8.31
CA ALA A 95 -6.12 -3.27 7.56
C ALA A 95 -5.47 -4.29 8.50
N ASP A 96 -4.71 -3.83 9.47
CA ASP A 96 -4.08 -4.71 10.45
C ASP A 96 -5.12 -5.46 11.30
N ALA A 97 -6.19 -4.77 11.70
CA ALA A 97 -7.29 -5.38 12.45
C ALA A 97 -7.97 -6.46 11.60
N TYR A 98 -8.22 -6.17 10.32
CA TYR A 98 -8.81 -7.15 9.42
C TYR A 98 -7.92 -8.40 9.29
N LYS A 99 -6.62 -8.21 9.07
CA LYS A 99 -5.68 -9.32 8.93
C LYS A 99 -5.62 -10.17 10.20
N LYS A 100 -5.68 -9.54 11.35
CA LYS A 100 -5.74 -10.28 12.63
C LYS A 100 -7.00 -11.10 12.74
N SER A 101 -8.12 -10.63 12.19
CA SER A 101 -9.37 -11.36 12.19
C SER A 101 -9.30 -12.65 11.34
N LEU A 102 -8.37 -12.70 10.39
CA LEU A 102 -8.13 -13.90 9.58
C LEU A 102 -7.27 -14.93 10.32
N ALA A 103 -6.67 -14.57 11.43
CA ALA A 103 -5.82 -15.48 12.21
C ALA A 103 -6.67 -16.49 12.94
N LEU A 104 -6.39 -17.74 12.71
CA LEU A 104 -7.07 -18.88 13.35
C LEU A 104 -6.19 -19.46 14.43
#